data_898a99576852bd6b920306b56f85e6a8
#
_entry.id   898a99576852bd6b920306b56f85e6a8
#
_cell.length_a   1.000
_cell.length_b   1.000
_cell.length_c   1.000
_cell.angle_alpha   90.00
_cell.angle_beta   90.00
_cell.angle_gamma   90.00
#
_symmetry.space_group_name_H-M   'P 1'
#
loop_
_entity.id
_entity.type
_entity.pdbx_description
1 polymer ?
#
loop_
_entity_poly.entity_id
_entity_poly.type
_entity_poly.pdbx_seq_one_letter_code
_entity_poly.pdbx_strand_id
1 'polypeptide(L)'
;MKRYDTYKDSGVQWLGEIPEHWECVKLKMFCQDNKEKNKGNIESCVLSLSYGNVIVKKNVNFGLVPENYESYQIVNPGNIILRLTDLQNDHKSLRTGLVKNRGIITSAYVGLIVKNMNSEYTQLILHSYDVMKVFYGMGGGLRQSMSYTDIANVYIPVPPLSEQKQIVSYLDTKTSKIDKLIAHITKEIECIKE
;
A
#
# COMPACT_ATOMS: atom_id res chain seq x y z
N MET A 1 -18.31 13.26 4.15
CA MET A 1 -18.23 12.99 5.60
C MET A 1 -18.49 14.30 6.33
N LYS A 2 -19.17 14.26 7.47
CA LYS A 2 -19.27 15.42 8.36
C LYS A 2 -17.91 15.68 9.00
N ARG A 3 -17.64 16.94 9.34
CA ARG A 3 -16.46 17.32 10.12
C ARG A 3 -16.63 16.82 11.55
N TYR A 4 -15.56 16.38 12.20
CA TYR A 4 -15.59 16.00 13.61
C TYR A 4 -15.70 17.25 14.50
N ASP A 5 -16.28 17.10 15.69
CA ASP A 5 -16.52 18.23 16.58
C ASP A 5 -15.26 18.71 17.28
N THR A 6 -14.34 17.78 17.62
CA THR A 6 -13.09 18.07 18.33
C THR A 6 -11.91 17.36 17.70
N TYR A 7 -10.74 18.02 17.77
CA TYR A 7 -9.48 17.52 17.24
C TYR A 7 -8.38 17.67 18.31
N LYS A 8 -7.35 16.85 18.20
CA LYS A 8 -6.11 16.93 18.98
C LYS A 8 -4.89 16.85 18.08
N ASP A 9 -3.78 17.40 18.53
CA ASP A 9 -2.49 17.20 17.87
C ASP A 9 -2.10 15.71 17.94
N SER A 10 -1.77 15.12 16.80
CA SER A 10 -1.30 13.73 16.71
C SER A 10 0.11 13.54 17.30
N GLY A 11 0.87 14.60 17.51
CA GLY A 11 2.29 14.55 17.84
C GLY A 11 3.18 14.09 16.67
N VAL A 12 2.62 14.01 15.45
CA VAL A 12 3.33 13.55 14.26
C VAL A 12 3.23 14.61 13.16
N GLN A 13 4.38 15.17 12.78
CA GLN A 13 4.47 16.34 11.91
C GLN A 13 3.66 16.23 10.61
N TRP A 14 3.68 15.08 9.93
CA TRP A 14 2.97 14.88 8.67
C TRP A 14 1.49 14.55 8.81
N LEU A 15 1.02 14.25 10.03
CA LEU A 15 -0.40 13.98 10.30
C LEU A 15 -1.13 15.24 10.76
N GLY A 16 -0.45 16.13 11.50
CA GLY A 16 -1.08 17.29 12.11
C GLY A 16 -2.16 16.90 13.14
N GLU A 17 -3.32 17.52 13.04
CA GLU A 17 -4.45 17.24 13.93
C GLU A 17 -5.26 16.03 13.47
N ILE A 18 -5.66 15.20 14.44
CA ILE A 18 -6.57 14.07 14.26
C ILE A 18 -7.81 14.24 15.13
N PRO A 19 -8.96 13.60 14.82
CA PRO A 19 -10.13 13.60 15.69
C PRO A 19 -9.77 13.18 17.11
N GLU A 20 -10.35 13.81 18.12
CA GLU A 20 -10.03 13.62 19.54
C GLU A 20 -10.05 12.15 19.98
N HIS A 21 -11.03 11.38 19.50
CA HIS A 21 -11.23 9.98 19.85
C HIS A 21 -10.37 8.98 19.05
N TRP A 22 -9.58 9.46 18.06
CA TRP A 22 -8.66 8.60 17.34
C TRP A 22 -7.38 8.38 18.12
N GLU A 23 -6.77 7.21 17.96
CA GLU A 23 -5.44 6.93 18.48
C GLU A 23 -4.38 7.19 17.39
N CYS A 24 -3.16 7.51 17.83
CA CYS A 24 -1.98 7.59 16.97
C CYS A 24 -0.93 6.65 17.52
N VAL A 25 -0.67 5.55 16.83
CA VAL A 25 0.20 4.47 17.33
C VAL A 25 1.14 3.95 16.25
N LYS A 26 2.16 3.21 16.66
CA LYS A 26 3.13 2.62 15.73
C LYS A 26 2.50 1.51 14.89
N LEU A 27 2.83 1.46 13.60
CA LEU A 27 2.32 0.48 12.62
C LEU A 27 2.48 -0.97 13.09
N LYS A 28 3.56 -1.30 13.79
CA LYS A 28 3.81 -2.64 14.33
C LYS A 28 2.75 -3.17 15.30
N MET A 29 1.90 -2.31 15.84
CA MET A 29 0.78 -2.74 16.70
C MET A 29 -0.29 -3.50 15.89
N PHE A 30 -0.38 -3.23 14.60
CA PHE A 30 -1.41 -3.79 13.72
C PHE A 30 -0.85 -4.52 12.49
N CYS A 31 0.45 -4.39 12.21
CA CYS A 31 1.08 -5.01 11.06
C CYS A 31 2.29 -5.84 11.46
N GLN A 32 2.39 -7.02 10.87
CA GLN A 32 3.54 -7.92 11.03
C GLN A 32 4.25 -8.10 9.68
N ASP A 33 5.56 -8.35 9.74
CA ASP A 33 6.36 -8.71 8.57
C ASP A 33 5.92 -10.07 8.00
N ASN A 34 5.67 -10.13 6.70
CA ASN A 34 5.42 -11.39 6.03
C ASN A 34 6.73 -12.10 5.74
N LYS A 35 6.94 -13.25 6.39
CA LYS A 35 8.14 -14.07 6.24
C LYS A 35 7.90 -15.40 5.53
N GLU A 36 6.68 -15.65 5.04
CA GLU A 36 6.31 -16.87 4.37
C GLU A 36 7.02 -16.99 3.02
N LYS A 37 7.95 -17.92 2.89
CA LYS A 37 8.70 -18.17 1.65
C LYS A 37 8.04 -19.26 0.82
N ASN A 38 8.17 -19.17 -0.49
CA ASN A 38 7.67 -20.14 -1.46
C ASN A 38 8.56 -21.38 -1.57
N LYS A 39 8.95 -21.96 -0.42
CA LYS A 39 9.80 -23.17 -0.39
C LYS A 39 9.12 -24.30 -1.15
N GLY A 40 9.90 -24.99 -2.00
CA GLY A 40 9.39 -26.06 -2.86
C GLY A 40 8.51 -25.58 -4.01
N ASN A 41 8.49 -24.25 -4.31
CA ASN A 41 7.70 -23.67 -5.40
C ASN A 41 6.22 -24.08 -5.37
N ILE A 42 5.61 -24.08 -4.17
CA ILE A 42 4.23 -24.53 -3.94
C ILE A 42 3.19 -23.58 -4.52
N GLU A 43 3.56 -22.32 -4.77
CA GLU A 43 2.70 -21.29 -5.39
C GLU A 43 3.35 -20.81 -6.68
N SER A 44 2.58 -20.72 -7.75
CA SER A 44 3.06 -20.35 -9.08
C SER A 44 2.51 -19.01 -9.60
N CYS A 45 1.48 -18.46 -8.96
CA CYS A 45 0.86 -17.20 -9.37
C CYS A 45 1.77 -16.01 -9.04
N VAL A 46 2.52 -15.53 -10.02
CA VAL A 46 3.45 -14.40 -9.83
C VAL A 46 2.68 -13.09 -9.84
N LEU A 47 2.87 -12.32 -8.77
CA LEU A 47 2.30 -10.99 -8.60
C LEU A 47 3.36 -9.90 -8.80
N SER A 48 2.92 -8.71 -9.19
CA SER A 48 3.76 -7.51 -9.25
C SER A 48 3.02 -6.28 -8.73
N LEU A 49 3.77 -5.35 -8.14
CA LEU A 49 3.26 -4.04 -7.78
C LEU A 49 3.41 -3.10 -8.98
N SER A 50 2.29 -2.62 -9.51
CA SER A 50 2.24 -1.73 -10.67
C SER A 50 1.27 -0.58 -10.40
N TYR A 51 1.77 0.65 -10.47
CA TYR A 51 0.96 1.87 -10.25
C TYR A 51 0.05 1.80 -9.00
N GLY A 52 0.60 1.35 -7.88
CA GLY A 52 -0.14 1.24 -6.61
C GLY A 52 -1.10 0.04 -6.52
N ASN A 53 -1.10 -0.85 -7.51
CA ASN A 53 -1.91 -2.05 -7.53
C ASN A 53 -1.06 -3.31 -7.54
N VAL A 54 -1.47 -4.32 -6.78
CA VAL A 54 -0.89 -5.67 -6.87
C VAL A 54 -1.69 -6.44 -7.92
N ILE A 55 -1.03 -6.78 -9.02
CA ILE A 55 -1.63 -7.44 -10.18
C ILE A 55 -0.94 -8.76 -10.48
N VAL A 56 -1.67 -9.69 -11.11
CA VAL A 56 -1.08 -10.93 -11.65
C VAL A 56 -0.21 -10.58 -12.85
N LYS A 57 1.05 -11.03 -12.84
CA LYS A 57 2.00 -10.81 -13.94
C LYS A 57 1.63 -11.71 -15.11
N LYS A 58 1.12 -11.13 -16.20
CA LYS A 58 0.65 -11.87 -17.39
C LYS A 58 1.79 -12.56 -18.17
N ASN A 59 2.98 -11.95 -18.24
CA ASN A 59 4.14 -12.49 -18.95
C ASN A 59 5.27 -12.76 -17.97
N VAL A 60 5.36 -13.99 -17.48
CA VAL A 60 6.40 -14.40 -16.51
C VAL A 60 7.77 -14.49 -17.17
N ASN A 61 7.81 -14.63 -18.50
CA ASN A 61 9.04 -14.83 -19.29
C ASN A 61 9.68 -13.51 -19.77
N PHE A 62 9.19 -12.35 -19.34
CA PHE A 62 9.73 -11.05 -19.74
C PHE A 62 10.46 -10.39 -18.57
N GLY A 63 11.71 -9.95 -18.81
CA GLY A 63 12.59 -9.34 -17.82
C GLY A 63 13.49 -10.36 -17.12
N LEU A 64 13.99 -10.01 -15.93
CA LEU A 64 14.78 -10.92 -15.08
C LEU A 64 13.87 -12.02 -14.55
N VAL A 65 13.91 -13.19 -15.19
CA VAL A 65 13.19 -14.38 -14.74
C VAL A 65 14.14 -15.16 -13.82
N PRO A 66 13.80 -15.39 -12.55
CA PRO A 66 14.62 -16.21 -11.67
C PRO A 66 14.57 -17.68 -12.10
N GLU A 67 15.64 -18.42 -11.83
CA GLU A 67 15.67 -19.88 -12.08
C GLU A 67 14.57 -20.62 -11.32
N ASN A 68 14.23 -20.13 -10.12
CA ASN A 68 13.14 -20.63 -9.31
C ASN A 68 12.52 -19.48 -8.47
N TYR A 69 11.36 -19.72 -7.90
CA TYR A 69 10.65 -18.74 -7.08
C TYR A 69 10.68 -19.07 -5.59
N GLU A 70 11.55 -19.93 -5.12
CA GLU A 70 11.62 -20.32 -3.70
C GLU A 70 12.01 -19.16 -2.78
N SER A 71 12.76 -18.19 -3.30
CA SER A 71 13.14 -16.97 -2.58
C SER A 71 12.01 -15.96 -2.45
N TYR A 72 10.95 -16.08 -3.28
CA TYR A 72 9.80 -15.18 -3.24
C TYR A 72 8.98 -15.39 -1.96
N GLN A 73 8.24 -14.39 -1.58
CA GLN A 73 7.30 -14.48 -0.47
C GLN A 73 5.90 -14.82 -0.97
N ILE A 74 5.21 -15.75 -0.28
CA ILE A 74 3.80 -16.03 -0.51
C ILE A 74 2.99 -14.92 0.16
N VAL A 75 2.01 -14.38 -0.55
CA VAL A 75 1.12 -13.33 -0.05
C VAL A 75 -0.33 -13.71 -0.28
N ASN A 76 -1.17 -13.33 0.67
CA ASN A 76 -2.59 -13.65 0.70
C ASN A 76 -3.46 -12.37 0.57
N PRO A 77 -4.72 -12.49 0.13
CA PRO A 77 -5.65 -11.36 0.12
C PRO A 77 -5.68 -10.65 1.47
N GLY A 78 -5.63 -9.33 1.45
CA GLY A 78 -5.55 -8.48 2.64
C GLY A 78 -4.12 -8.15 3.10
N ASN A 79 -3.08 -8.80 2.56
CA ASN A 79 -1.71 -8.36 2.78
C ASN A 79 -1.45 -7.04 2.03
N ILE A 80 -0.49 -6.26 2.51
CA ILE A 80 -0.06 -5.01 1.86
C ILE A 80 1.38 -5.16 1.41
N ILE A 81 1.67 -4.78 0.19
CA ILE A 81 3.00 -4.80 -0.40
C ILE A 81 3.55 -3.39 -0.46
N LEU A 82 4.80 -3.23 -0.02
CA LEU A 82 5.53 -1.98 -0.04
C LEU A 82 6.85 -2.16 -0.79
N ARG A 83 7.05 -1.36 -1.83
CA ARG A 83 8.33 -1.25 -2.53
C ARG A 83 9.14 -0.11 -1.92
N LEU A 84 9.93 -0.40 -0.91
CA LEU A 84 10.72 0.56 -0.15
C LEU A 84 12.21 0.58 -0.56
N THR A 85 12.48 0.24 -1.81
CA THR A 85 13.82 0.26 -2.42
C THR A 85 13.98 1.47 -3.32
N ASP A 86 15.20 2.01 -3.41
CA ASP A 86 15.55 3.08 -4.35
C ASP A 86 14.71 4.37 -4.17
N LEU A 87 14.49 4.74 -2.91
CA LEU A 87 13.67 5.91 -2.55
C LEU A 87 14.27 7.22 -3.06
N GLN A 88 15.59 7.28 -3.20
CA GLN A 88 16.29 8.50 -3.64
C GLN A 88 16.06 8.82 -5.12
N ASN A 89 15.99 7.81 -5.99
CA ASN A 89 15.98 8.02 -7.44
C ASN A 89 14.58 7.96 -8.04
N ASP A 90 13.66 7.19 -7.42
CA ASP A 90 12.30 7.01 -7.93
C ASP A 90 11.26 7.73 -7.07
N HIS A 91 10.97 8.97 -7.42
CA HIS A 91 9.95 9.80 -6.76
C HIS A 91 8.55 9.70 -7.40
N LYS A 92 8.40 8.94 -8.50
CA LYS A 92 7.15 8.88 -9.28
C LYS A 92 6.33 7.63 -9.03
N SER A 93 6.97 6.50 -8.75
CA SER A 93 6.28 5.22 -8.54
C SER A 93 5.40 5.26 -7.30
N LEU A 94 4.21 4.68 -7.42
CA LEU A 94 3.35 4.36 -6.28
C LEU A 94 3.84 3.06 -5.65
N ARG A 95 4.21 3.15 -4.38
CA ARG A 95 5.00 2.13 -3.68
C ARG A 95 4.22 1.18 -2.81
N THR A 96 2.91 1.39 -2.71
CA THR A 96 2.03 0.61 -1.82
C THR A 96 0.92 -0.05 -2.61
N GLY A 97 0.57 -1.29 -2.29
CA GLY A 97 -0.55 -1.99 -2.93
C GLY A 97 -1.16 -3.06 -2.05
N LEU A 98 -2.49 -3.19 -2.13
CA LEU A 98 -3.25 -4.22 -1.45
C LEU A 98 -3.28 -5.50 -2.30
N VAL A 99 -2.99 -6.63 -1.67
CA VAL A 99 -3.09 -7.95 -2.30
C VAL A 99 -4.55 -8.37 -2.37
N LYS A 100 -5.03 -8.65 -3.59
CA LYS A 100 -6.40 -9.12 -3.86
C LYS A 100 -6.47 -10.62 -4.14
N ASN A 101 -5.38 -11.19 -4.67
CA ASN A 101 -5.29 -12.60 -5.01
C ASN A 101 -4.08 -13.23 -4.32
N ARG A 102 -4.22 -14.48 -3.87
CA ARG A 102 -3.08 -15.26 -3.39
C ARG A 102 -2.05 -15.42 -4.51
N GLY A 103 -0.78 -15.35 -4.17
CA GLY A 103 0.32 -15.55 -5.10
C GLY A 103 1.68 -15.29 -4.45
N ILE A 104 2.69 -15.15 -5.30
CA ILE A 104 4.07 -14.87 -4.87
C ILE A 104 4.54 -13.54 -5.40
N ILE A 105 5.32 -12.85 -4.59
CA ILE A 105 5.96 -11.59 -4.96
C ILE A 105 7.42 -11.56 -4.49
N THR A 106 8.26 -10.78 -5.17
CA THR A 106 9.69 -10.69 -4.81
C THR A 106 9.90 -10.33 -3.35
N SER A 107 10.89 -10.97 -2.72
CA SER A 107 11.31 -10.66 -1.35
C SER A 107 12.10 -9.35 -1.22
N ALA A 108 12.35 -8.65 -2.33
CA ALA A 108 12.86 -7.29 -2.30
C ALA A 108 11.82 -6.27 -1.80
N TYR A 109 10.53 -6.66 -1.78
CA TYR A 109 9.45 -5.82 -1.24
C TYR A 109 9.11 -6.25 0.19
N VAL A 110 8.67 -5.30 0.99
CA VAL A 110 8.14 -5.57 2.33
C VAL A 110 6.69 -6.02 2.20
N GLY A 111 6.37 -7.20 2.69
CA GLY A 111 5.00 -7.69 2.83
C GLY A 111 4.49 -7.47 4.24
N LEU A 112 3.32 -6.90 4.40
CA LEU A 112 2.67 -6.70 5.69
C LEU A 112 1.44 -7.59 5.84
N ILE A 113 1.36 -8.29 6.96
CA ILE A 113 0.16 -8.98 7.42
C ILE A 113 -0.55 -8.05 8.39
N VAL A 114 -1.75 -7.61 8.05
CA VAL A 114 -2.57 -6.72 8.88
C VAL A 114 -3.37 -7.54 9.89
N LYS A 115 -3.39 -7.11 11.16
CA LYS A 115 -4.13 -7.74 12.26
C LYS A 115 -4.94 -6.70 13.02
N ASN A 116 -6.17 -7.05 13.38
CA ASN A 116 -7.07 -6.22 14.20
C ASN A 116 -7.33 -4.80 13.63
N MET A 117 -7.14 -4.62 12.33
CA MET A 117 -7.37 -3.38 11.59
C MET A 117 -7.90 -3.71 10.20
N ASN A 118 -8.62 -2.80 9.56
CA ASN A 118 -9.07 -2.98 8.18
C ASN A 118 -7.87 -2.83 7.22
N SER A 119 -7.63 -3.83 6.38
CA SER A 119 -6.47 -3.86 5.46
C SER A 119 -6.55 -2.78 4.39
N GLU A 120 -7.74 -2.48 3.88
CA GLU A 120 -7.96 -1.43 2.88
C GLU A 120 -7.69 -0.05 3.48
N TYR A 121 -8.18 0.20 4.70
CA TYR A 121 -7.87 1.43 5.44
C TYR A 121 -6.36 1.57 5.69
N THR A 122 -5.70 0.49 6.13
CA THR A 122 -4.25 0.48 6.36
C THR A 122 -3.48 0.79 5.08
N GLN A 123 -3.89 0.20 3.96
CA GLN A 123 -3.28 0.46 2.65
C GLN A 123 -3.48 1.93 2.24
N LEU A 124 -4.67 2.51 2.46
CA LEU A 124 -4.94 3.92 2.15
C LEU A 124 -4.05 4.87 2.97
N ILE A 125 -3.81 4.60 4.25
CA ILE A 125 -2.86 5.39 5.07
C ILE A 125 -1.45 5.29 4.49
N LEU A 126 -0.96 4.08 4.25
CA LEU A 126 0.39 3.88 3.73
C LEU A 126 0.55 4.48 2.33
N HIS A 127 -0.51 4.44 1.51
CA HIS A 127 -0.55 5.11 0.22
C HIS A 127 -0.49 6.64 0.38
N SER A 128 -1.23 7.22 1.32
CA SER A 128 -1.16 8.66 1.57
C SER A 128 0.24 9.08 2.02
N TYR A 129 0.91 8.28 2.84
CA TYR A 129 2.30 8.53 3.26
C TYR A 129 3.29 8.46 2.10
N ASP A 130 3.07 7.56 1.15
CA ASP A 130 3.86 7.49 -0.08
C ASP A 130 3.67 8.74 -0.94
N VAL A 131 2.42 9.17 -1.13
CA VAL A 131 2.09 10.40 -1.88
C VAL A 131 2.67 11.64 -1.21
N MET A 132 2.58 11.74 0.12
CA MET A 132 3.16 12.82 0.92
C MET A 132 4.68 12.71 1.07
N LYS A 133 5.32 11.67 0.50
CA LYS A 133 6.77 11.47 0.54
C LYS A 133 7.34 11.23 1.95
N VAL A 134 6.54 10.75 2.89
CA VAL A 134 6.97 10.47 4.27
C VAL A 134 8.12 9.48 4.32
N PHE A 135 8.10 8.45 3.46
CA PHE A 135 9.13 7.41 3.43
C PHE A 135 10.50 7.91 2.93
N TYR A 136 10.52 8.99 2.15
CA TYR A 136 11.73 9.46 1.46
C TYR A 136 12.76 10.09 2.39
N GLY A 137 12.34 10.56 3.55
CA GLY A 137 13.23 11.08 4.59
C GLY A 137 13.70 10.02 5.61
N MET A 138 13.21 8.77 5.52
CA MET A 138 13.41 7.75 6.55
C MET A 138 14.39 6.64 6.14
N GLY A 139 14.70 6.52 4.86
CA GLY A 139 15.57 5.46 4.34
C GLY A 139 17.05 5.70 4.64
N GLY A 140 17.82 4.60 4.75
CA GLY A 140 19.27 4.62 4.93
C GLY A 140 20.05 4.10 3.71
N GLY A 141 21.36 4.33 3.72
CA GLY A 141 22.29 3.86 2.69
C GLY A 141 22.25 4.67 1.39
N LEU A 142 23.13 4.29 0.43
CA LEU A 142 23.33 5.00 -0.85
C LEU A 142 22.06 5.08 -1.73
N ARG A 143 21.13 4.12 -1.60
CA ARG A 143 19.87 4.06 -2.36
C ARG A 143 18.64 4.37 -1.52
N GLN A 144 18.82 4.75 -0.26
CA GLN A 144 17.75 5.01 0.67
C GLN A 144 16.66 3.92 0.60
N SER A 145 16.99 2.73 1.05
CA SER A 145 16.03 1.63 1.17
C SER A 145 15.56 1.49 2.62
N MET A 146 14.32 1.08 2.81
CA MET A 146 13.73 0.79 4.10
C MET A 146 13.36 -0.69 4.20
N SER A 147 13.48 -1.22 5.40
CA SER A 147 13.04 -2.56 5.80
C SER A 147 11.71 -2.50 6.57
N TYR A 148 11.19 -3.68 6.93
CA TYR A 148 10.07 -3.75 7.87
C TYR A 148 10.37 -3.05 9.20
N THR A 149 11.58 -3.20 9.75
CA THR A 149 11.96 -2.59 11.03
C THR A 149 11.88 -1.07 11.01
N ASP A 150 12.13 -0.45 9.88
CA ASP A 150 12.04 0.99 9.71
C ASP A 150 10.57 1.43 9.66
N ILE A 151 9.76 0.79 8.82
CA ILE A 151 8.35 1.16 8.67
C ILE A 151 7.50 0.76 9.88
N ALA A 152 7.88 -0.27 10.61
CA ALA A 152 7.18 -0.75 11.80
C ALA A 152 7.05 0.31 12.91
N ASN A 153 7.94 1.29 12.93
CA ASN A 153 7.97 2.37 13.92
C ASN A 153 7.26 3.65 13.44
N VAL A 154 6.77 3.68 12.22
CA VAL A 154 5.98 4.81 11.68
C VAL A 154 4.65 4.89 12.41
N TYR A 155 4.27 6.08 12.83
CA TYR A 155 2.99 6.33 13.48
C TYR A 155 1.87 6.42 12.45
N ILE A 156 0.73 5.81 12.78
CA ILE A 156 -0.49 5.81 11.97
C ILE A 156 -1.70 6.22 12.80
N PRO A 157 -2.68 6.94 12.23
CA PRO A 157 -3.94 7.25 12.89
C PRO A 157 -4.86 6.01 12.85
N VAL A 158 -5.47 5.72 13.99
CA VAL A 158 -6.32 4.53 14.17
C VAL A 158 -7.70 4.94 14.69
N PRO A 159 -8.68 5.14 13.79
CA PRO A 159 -10.08 5.29 14.17
C PRO A 159 -10.68 3.96 14.63
N PRO A 160 -11.84 3.97 15.27
CA PRO A 160 -12.65 2.78 15.51
C PRO A 160 -12.90 1.99 14.21
N LEU A 161 -12.96 0.67 14.28
CA LEU A 161 -13.07 -0.20 13.10
C LEU A 161 -14.29 0.12 12.21
N SER A 162 -15.39 0.57 12.81
CA SER A 162 -16.57 1.04 12.09
C SER A 162 -16.28 2.27 11.23
N GLU A 163 -15.49 3.22 11.74
CA GLU A 163 -15.10 4.42 11.01
C GLU A 163 -14.08 4.09 9.91
N GLN A 164 -13.14 3.17 10.16
CA GLN A 164 -12.22 2.68 9.11
C GLN A 164 -13.01 2.20 7.89
N LYS A 165 -14.03 1.35 8.10
CA LYS A 165 -14.90 0.85 7.03
C LYS A 165 -15.69 1.96 6.33
N GLN A 166 -16.19 2.94 7.09
CA GLN A 166 -16.90 4.09 6.50
C GLN A 166 -15.97 4.95 5.64
N ILE A 167 -14.73 5.18 6.08
CA ILE A 167 -13.72 5.92 5.32
C ILE A 167 -13.42 5.21 4.00
N VAL A 168 -13.16 3.90 4.04
CA VAL A 168 -12.93 3.07 2.85
C VAL A 168 -14.11 3.18 1.89
N SER A 169 -15.33 2.87 2.35
CA SER A 169 -16.53 2.92 1.51
C SER A 169 -16.79 4.30 0.90
N TYR A 170 -16.53 5.36 1.66
CA TYR A 170 -16.65 6.73 1.15
C TYR A 170 -15.64 7.02 0.03
N LEU A 171 -14.37 6.66 0.25
CA LEU A 171 -13.31 6.86 -0.75
C LEU A 171 -13.55 6.02 -1.99
N ASP A 172 -13.93 4.75 -1.86
CA ASP A 172 -14.26 3.87 -2.99
C ASP A 172 -15.41 4.44 -3.83
N THR A 173 -16.44 4.95 -3.16
CA THR A 173 -17.56 5.61 -3.85
C THR A 173 -17.13 6.84 -4.62
N LYS A 174 -16.22 7.65 -4.06
CA LYS A 174 -15.73 8.87 -4.70
C LYS A 174 -14.78 8.57 -5.86
N THR A 175 -13.82 7.67 -5.65
CA THR A 175 -12.86 7.26 -6.69
C THR A 175 -13.57 6.58 -7.86
N SER A 176 -14.51 5.67 -7.59
CA SER A 176 -15.31 5.03 -8.65
C SER A 176 -16.12 6.03 -9.49
N LYS A 177 -16.64 7.11 -8.90
CA LYS A 177 -17.32 8.17 -9.66
C LYS A 177 -16.35 8.95 -10.53
N ILE A 178 -15.16 9.25 -10.02
CA ILE A 178 -14.09 9.94 -10.76
C ILE A 178 -13.65 9.07 -11.94
N ASP A 179 -13.38 7.79 -11.72
CA ASP A 179 -12.95 6.86 -12.77
C ASP A 179 -13.99 6.74 -13.90
N LYS A 180 -15.29 6.66 -13.55
CA LYS A 180 -16.37 6.65 -14.54
C LYS A 180 -16.42 7.95 -15.35
N LEU A 181 -16.21 9.08 -14.72
CA LEU A 181 -16.17 10.38 -15.40
C LEU A 181 -14.98 10.48 -16.35
N ILE A 182 -13.79 10.05 -15.89
CA ILE A 182 -12.59 10.01 -16.72
C ILE A 182 -12.81 9.11 -17.95
N ALA A 183 -13.36 7.92 -17.76
CA ALA A 183 -13.64 6.99 -18.85
C ALA A 183 -14.65 7.56 -19.87
N HIS A 184 -15.67 8.27 -19.38
CA HIS A 184 -16.66 8.93 -20.24
C HIS A 184 -16.02 10.05 -21.08
N ILE A 185 -15.28 10.96 -20.43
CA ILE A 185 -14.60 12.07 -21.11
C ILE A 185 -13.57 11.56 -22.12
N THR A 186 -12.80 10.49 -21.76
CA THR A 186 -11.82 9.90 -22.66
C THR A 186 -12.50 9.38 -23.93
N LYS A 187 -13.63 8.70 -23.79
CA LYS A 187 -14.42 8.21 -24.94
C LYS A 187 -14.96 9.34 -25.81
N GLU A 188 -15.45 10.44 -25.20
CA GLU A 188 -15.90 11.61 -25.96
C GLU A 188 -14.76 12.25 -26.76
N ILE A 189 -13.57 12.38 -26.15
CA ILE A 189 -12.36 12.90 -26.82
C ILE A 189 -11.96 12.01 -28.01
N GLU A 190 -12.06 10.69 -27.89
CA GLU A 190 -11.77 9.76 -28.98
C GLU A 190 -12.77 9.94 -30.13
N CYS A 191 -14.05 10.05 -29.84
CA CYS A 191 -15.08 10.30 -30.86
C CYS A 191 -14.96 11.64 -31.61
N ILE A 192 -14.37 12.67 -30.97
CA ILE A 192 -14.17 13.98 -31.61
C ILE A 192 -12.93 13.96 -32.54
N LYS A 193 -11.99 13.03 -32.32
CA LYS A 193 -10.77 12.90 -33.15
C LYS A 193 -10.97 12.07 -34.43
N GLU A 194 -12.05 11.32 -34.52
CA GLU A 194 -12.50 10.63 -35.74
C GLU A 194 -13.28 11.58 -36.66
#